data_413a54d272b19b1fd33f72d5c055a0ed
#
_entry.id   413a54d272b19b1fd33f72d5c055a0ed
#
_cell.length_a   1.000
_cell.length_b   1.000
_cell.length_c   1.000
_cell.angle_alpha   90.00
_cell.angle_beta   90.00
_cell.angle_gamma   90.00
#
_symmetry.space_group_name_H-M   'P 1'
#
loop_
_entity.id
_entity.type
_entity.pdbx_description
1 polymer ?
#
loop_
_entity_poly.entity_id
_entity_poly.type
_entity_poly.pdbx_seq_one_letter_code
_entity_poly.pdbx_strand_id
1 'polypeptide(L)'
;INTFPGKMDVRVDGKKLTPGVDFTLREFNPSLKGEFKLYYVDMENFDEEKMLADLATPEYQGAMVVCDFMFTYKHTQAFRKLASKKECSNAGMVYTWEEPLKFYKAYGEVVREKPILWVKPDFPKDAKTIKVDMENKFLENYECFNVIAKVEGNRHDSCYVFTAHYDHLGKLGKKTFYPGAHDNASGTAAIITFAAHYAKNKPEFDMYFIAFSGEDANLRGSDWYVEHPIVPLSQIKFLFNLDMIADNNPKQYCEFNDVAMEGYALFEKINAEKGYFEALDRHDLDENSDHWPFAKKNVPVVFFMNEHGDAYKYYHTVHDTYQNHISTNYEPSFKIIEDFIKRY
;
A
#
# COMPACT_ATOMS: atom_id res chain seq x y z
N ILE A 1 14.71 7.19 -4.11
CA ILE A 1 13.62 7.05 -3.12
C ILE A 1 14.09 7.45 -1.74
N ASN A 2 13.21 8.04 -0.93
CA ASN A 2 13.47 8.36 0.47
C ASN A 2 13.05 7.18 1.36
N THR A 3 13.94 6.70 2.20
CA THR A 3 13.75 5.55 3.08
C THR A 3 14.22 5.85 4.50
N PHE A 4 13.87 5.00 5.46
CA PHE A 4 14.16 5.22 6.89
C PHE A 4 14.90 4.03 7.53
N PRO A 5 16.11 3.67 7.07
CA PRO A 5 16.87 2.53 7.61
C PRO A 5 17.63 2.85 8.89
N GLY A 6 17.72 4.13 9.25
CA GLY A 6 18.57 4.66 10.32
C GLY A 6 17.95 4.63 11.69
N LYS A 7 18.26 5.64 12.49
CA LYS A 7 17.66 5.83 13.80
C LYS A 7 16.17 6.17 13.69
N MET A 8 15.43 5.74 14.71
CA MET A 8 14.01 5.98 14.84
C MET A 8 13.65 6.02 16.33
N ASP A 9 14.08 7.08 17.04
CA ASP A 9 13.81 7.28 18.47
C ASP A 9 12.97 8.55 18.63
N VAL A 10 11.72 8.37 19.07
CA VAL A 10 10.79 9.45 19.39
C VAL A 10 10.33 9.28 20.82
N ARG A 11 10.35 10.37 21.59
CA ARG A 11 9.93 10.40 23.00
C ARG A 11 9.07 11.62 23.28
N VAL A 12 8.00 11.42 24.02
CA VAL A 12 7.10 12.48 24.49
C VAL A 12 7.23 12.58 26.01
N ASP A 13 7.63 13.74 26.53
CA ASP A 13 7.93 13.96 27.94
C ASP A 13 8.80 12.84 28.54
N GLY A 14 9.82 12.40 27.77
CA GLY A 14 10.73 11.33 28.13
C GLY A 14 10.23 9.90 27.89
N LYS A 15 8.92 9.68 27.72
CA LYS A 15 8.35 8.36 27.40
C LYS A 15 8.62 8.02 25.93
N LYS A 16 9.23 6.86 25.71
CA LYS A 16 9.54 6.36 24.37
C LYS A 16 8.27 5.87 23.65
N LEU A 17 8.15 6.28 22.39
CA LEU A 17 7.12 5.79 21.46
C LEU A 17 7.69 4.64 20.60
N THR A 18 6.83 3.70 20.25
CA THR A 18 7.15 2.53 19.41
C THR A 18 6.82 2.84 17.95
N PRO A 19 7.81 2.82 17.03
CA PRO A 19 7.55 3.03 15.60
C PRO A 19 6.59 1.97 15.05
N GLY A 20 5.64 2.40 14.20
CA GLY A 20 4.63 1.54 13.59
C GLY A 20 3.46 1.18 14.52
N VAL A 21 3.56 1.48 15.83
CA VAL A 21 2.50 1.23 16.83
C VAL A 21 2.00 2.53 17.42
N ASP A 22 2.89 3.35 18.01
CA ASP A 22 2.52 4.62 18.64
C ASP A 22 2.68 5.81 17.68
N PHE A 23 3.55 5.67 16.68
CA PHE A 23 3.72 6.67 15.62
C PHE A 23 4.19 6.04 14.31
N THR A 24 3.89 6.75 13.22
CA THR A 24 4.43 6.48 11.89
C THR A 24 4.85 7.79 11.21
N LEU A 25 5.34 7.72 9.98
CA LEU A 25 5.92 8.84 9.25
C LEU A 25 5.20 9.07 7.93
N ARG A 26 5.47 10.24 7.34
CA ARG A 26 5.25 10.41 5.90
C ARG A 26 6.51 10.05 5.12
N GLU A 27 6.31 9.47 3.97
CA GLU A 27 7.34 8.98 3.05
C GLU A 27 8.38 10.04 2.66
N PHE A 28 8.01 11.29 2.68
CA PHE A 28 8.85 12.43 2.30
C PHE A 28 9.59 13.08 3.49
N ASN A 29 9.53 12.50 4.68
CA ASN A 29 10.13 13.12 5.86
C ASN A 29 11.65 13.25 5.74
N PRO A 30 12.21 14.40 6.12
CA PRO A 30 13.65 14.57 6.33
C PRO A 30 14.10 13.91 7.63
N SER A 31 15.40 13.78 7.80
CA SER A 31 16.01 13.56 9.13
C SER A 31 15.67 14.72 10.06
N LEU A 32 15.41 14.40 11.32
CA LEU A 32 15.22 15.40 12.38
C LEU A 32 15.88 14.91 13.66
N LYS A 33 16.65 15.79 14.31
CA LYS A 33 17.25 15.53 15.60
C LYS A 33 17.13 16.74 16.52
N GLY A 34 16.52 16.55 17.67
CA GLY A 34 16.36 17.61 18.67
C GLY A 34 15.32 17.26 19.71
N GLU A 35 15.16 18.19 20.64
CA GLU A 35 14.06 18.23 21.59
C GLU A 35 13.28 19.52 21.35
N PHE A 36 11.98 19.41 21.20
CA PHE A 36 11.10 20.47 20.73
C PHE A 36 9.93 20.64 21.69
N LYS A 37 9.51 21.88 21.93
CA LYS A 37 8.22 22.15 22.57
C LYS A 37 7.07 21.67 21.65
N LEU A 38 5.95 21.34 22.26
CA LEU A 38 4.70 21.04 21.54
C LEU A 38 3.80 22.26 21.57
N TYR A 39 3.28 22.66 20.40
CA TYR A 39 2.25 23.66 20.23
C TYR A 39 0.97 22.98 19.80
N TYR A 40 -0.06 23.02 20.62
CA TYR A 40 -1.37 22.45 20.32
C TYR A 40 -2.25 23.48 19.64
N VAL A 41 -2.76 23.12 18.46
CA VAL A 41 -3.72 23.97 17.74
C VAL A 41 -5.04 24.02 18.49
N ASP A 42 -5.55 25.21 18.77
CA ASP A 42 -6.92 25.38 19.27
C ASP A 42 -7.88 25.10 18.10
N MET A 43 -8.41 23.89 18.04
CA MET A 43 -9.29 23.46 16.96
C MET A 43 -10.73 23.95 17.13
N GLU A 44 -11.14 24.30 18.37
CA GLU A 44 -12.48 24.82 18.66
C GLU A 44 -12.59 26.30 18.25
N ASN A 45 -11.53 27.09 18.53
CA ASN A 45 -11.48 28.51 18.24
C ASN A 45 -10.29 28.80 17.29
N PHE A 46 -10.25 28.09 16.16
CA PHE A 46 -9.12 28.18 15.25
C PHE A 46 -8.98 29.58 14.62
N ASP A 47 -7.83 30.18 14.86
CA ASP A 47 -7.39 31.43 14.27
C ASP A 47 -5.98 31.26 13.68
N GLU A 48 -5.90 31.31 12.34
CA GLU A 48 -4.64 31.12 11.61
C GLU A 48 -3.62 32.22 11.95
N GLU A 49 -4.05 33.46 12.02
CA GLU A 49 -3.14 34.60 12.29
C GLU A 49 -2.57 34.49 13.69
N LYS A 50 -3.40 34.15 14.67
CA LYS A 50 -2.99 33.90 16.03
C LYS A 50 -2.00 32.74 16.12
N MET A 51 -2.31 31.59 15.50
CA MET A 51 -1.41 30.44 15.47
C MET A 51 -0.02 30.80 14.91
N LEU A 52 0.03 31.49 13.78
CA LEU A 52 1.30 31.92 13.17
C LEU A 52 2.05 32.93 14.03
N ALA A 53 1.34 33.87 14.69
CA ALA A 53 1.93 34.81 15.63
C ALA A 53 2.52 34.11 16.86
N ASP A 54 1.80 33.17 17.45
CA ASP A 54 2.26 32.37 18.58
C ASP A 54 3.56 31.60 18.21
N LEU A 55 3.59 30.95 17.05
CA LEU A 55 4.75 30.18 16.57
C LEU A 55 5.96 31.05 16.25
N ALA A 56 5.77 32.36 16.03
CA ALA A 56 6.85 33.32 15.86
C ALA A 56 7.45 33.83 17.19
N THR A 57 6.80 33.56 18.32
CA THR A 57 7.31 34.00 19.63
C THR A 57 8.54 33.20 20.04
N PRO A 58 9.41 33.75 20.90
CA PRO A 58 10.56 33.00 21.46
C PRO A 58 10.15 31.72 22.21
N GLU A 59 8.92 31.67 22.70
CA GLU A 59 8.37 30.51 23.41
C GLU A 59 8.14 29.30 22.48
N TYR A 60 7.59 29.51 21.28
CA TYR A 60 7.20 28.44 20.35
C TYR A 60 8.01 28.40 19.06
N GLN A 61 8.98 29.28 18.91
CA GLN A 61 9.90 29.22 17.77
C GLN A 61 10.60 27.86 17.73
N GLY A 62 10.44 27.13 16.63
CA GLY A 62 10.96 25.76 16.48
C GLY A 62 10.12 24.69 17.17
N ALA A 63 8.90 24.98 17.61
CA ALA A 63 8.02 23.96 18.18
C ALA A 63 7.55 22.93 17.12
N MET A 64 7.12 21.75 17.56
CA MET A 64 6.34 20.81 16.77
C MET A 64 4.85 21.11 16.95
N VAL A 65 4.12 21.29 15.85
CA VAL A 65 2.69 21.65 15.88
C VAL A 65 1.85 20.40 15.94
N VAL A 66 1.00 20.30 16.96
CA VAL A 66 0.10 19.15 17.21
C VAL A 66 -1.32 19.52 16.78
N CYS A 67 -1.93 18.66 15.96
CA CYS A 67 -3.29 18.85 15.47
C CYS A 67 -3.91 17.50 15.07
N ASP A 68 -5.23 17.46 14.98
CA ASP A 68 -5.93 16.34 14.33
C ASP A 68 -5.76 16.39 12.81
N PHE A 69 -5.50 15.24 12.19
CA PHE A 69 -5.24 15.18 10.75
C PHE A 69 -6.46 15.60 9.92
N MET A 70 -7.67 15.18 10.31
CA MET A 70 -8.90 15.55 9.59
C MET A 70 -9.18 17.04 9.67
N PHE A 71 -8.76 17.70 10.78
CA PHE A 71 -8.83 19.14 10.89
C PHE A 71 -7.98 19.86 9.84
N THR A 72 -6.80 19.30 9.51
CA THR A 72 -5.90 19.92 8.52
C THR A 72 -6.51 19.96 7.11
N TYR A 73 -7.39 19.02 6.76
CA TYR A 73 -8.10 19.05 5.47
C TYR A 73 -9.02 20.25 5.32
N LYS A 74 -9.70 20.63 6.41
CA LYS A 74 -10.59 21.80 6.43
C LYS A 74 -9.82 23.12 6.34
N HIS A 75 -8.56 23.12 6.74
CA HIS A 75 -7.69 24.31 6.84
C HIS A 75 -6.41 24.18 6.03
N THR A 76 -6.49 23.56 4.86
CA THR A 76 -5.32 23.15 4.02
C THR A 76 -4.34 24.27 3.77
N GLN A 77 -4.80 25.52 3.55
CA GLN A 77 -3.90 26.64 3.25
C GLN A 77 -3.03 27.03 4.45
N ALA A 78 -3.63 27.09 5.65
CA ALA A 78 -2.90 27.38 6.88
C ALA A 78 -1.81 26.31 7.14
N PHE A 79 -2.17 25.03 6.99
CA PHE A 79 -1.23 23.92 7.22
C PHE A 79 -0.16 23.77 6.12
N ARG A 80 -0.39 24.28 4.90
CA ARG A 80 0.67 24.43 3.89
C ARG A 80 1.77 25.40 4.32
N LYS A 81 1.41 26.52 4.99
CA LYS A 81 2.40 27.46 5.52
C LYS A 81 3.28 26.80 6.59
N LEU A 82 2.72 25.93 7.45
CA LEU A 82 3.50 25.19 8.44
C LEU A 82 4.53 24.25 7.81
N ALA A 83 4.29 23.75 6.61
CA ALA A 83 5.21 22.86 5.90
C ALA A 83 6.41 23.60 5.28
N SER A 84 6.37 24.92 5.15
CA SER A 84 7.43 25.76 4.58
C SER A 84 8.32 26.37 5.67
N LYS A 85 9.64 26.22 5.54
CA LYS A 85 10.61 26.90 6.43
C LYS A 85 10.64 28.43 6.25
N LYS A 86 10.23 28.90 5.08
CA LYS A 86 10.18 30.35 4.78
C LYS A 86 9.00 31.03 5.42
N GLU A 87 7.88 30.32 5.57
CA GLU A 87 6.60 30.89 6.01
C GLU A 87 6.35 30.70 7.51
N CYS A 88 6.93 29.66 8.12
CA CYS A 88 6.76 29.40 9.53
C CYS A 88 8.03 28.83 10.15
N SER A 89 8.29 29.16 11.43
CA SER A 89 9.47 28.76 12.18
C SER A 89 9.36 27.39 12.88
N ASN A 90 8.21 26.74 12.83
CA ASN A 90 8.02 25.44 13.47
C ASN A 90 8.97 24.36 12.92
N ALA A 91 9.37 23.38 13.76
CA ALA A 91 10.29 22.32 13.37
C ALA A 91 9.64 21.20 12.52
N GLY A 92 8.33 21.02 12.67
CA GLY A 92 7.56 19.98 12.00
C GLY A 92 6.14 19.88 12.55
N MET A 93 5.44 18.82 12.19
CA MET A 93 4.06 18.58 12.60
C MET A 93 3.90 17.20 13.25
N VAL A 94 2.97 17.10 14.18
CA VAL A 94 2.50 15.86 14.81
C VAL A 94 0.99 15.80 14.62
N TYR A 95 0.52 14.87 13.82
CA TYR A 95 -0.91 14.73 13.55
C TYR A 95 -1.46 13.50 14.22
N THR A 96 -2.54 13.67 15.02
CA THR A 96 -3.31 12.53 15.49
C THR A 96 -4.09 11.92 14.33
N TRP A 97 -4.08 10.60 14.24
CA TRP A 97 -4.68 9.84 13.15
C TRP A 97 -5.38 8.60 13.70
N GLU A 98 -6.05 7.87 12.83
CA GLU A 98 -6.77 6.63 13.14
C GLU A 98 -5.92 5.55 13.85
N GLU A 99 -6.57 4.58 14.48
CA GLU A 99 -5.95 3.39 15.05
C GLU A 99 -6.56 2.13 14.39
N PRO A 100 -5.74 1.17 13.96
CA PRO A 100 -4.27 1.15 13.99
C PRO A 100 -3.65 2.15 13.03
N LEU A 101 -2.44 2.64 13.37
CA LEU A 101 -1.70 3.54 12.50
C LEU A 101 -1.22 2.82 11.26
N LYS A 102 -1.64 3.30 10.11
CA LYS A 102 -1.20 2.82 8.80
C LYS A 102 0.01 3.60 8.29
N PHE A 103 0.91 2.89 7.62
CA PHE A 103 2.03 3.50 6.90
C PHE A 103 1.77 3.40 5.40
N TYR A 104 1.21 4.43 4.81
CA TYR A 104 0.68 4.37 3.45
C TYR A 104 1.73 4.24 2.35
N LYS A 105 2.98 4.68 2.58
CA LYS A 105 4.07 4.58 1.60
C LYS A 105 5.41 4.47 2.30
N ALA A 106 6.16 3.43 1.97
CA ALA A 106 7.48 3.19 2.55
C ALA A 106 8.57 4.13 2.04
N TYR A 107 8.34 4.82 0.95
CA TYR A 107 9.35 5.64 0.29
C TYR A 107 8.70 6.82 -0.44
N GLY A 108 9.39 7.96 -0.41
CA GLY A 108 9.04 9.16 -1.15
C GLY A 108 10.00 9.40 -2.31
N GLU A 109 9.53 10.04 -3.36
CA GLU A 109 10.37 10.47 -4.48
C GLU A 109 11.08 11.79 -4.19
N VAL A 110 10.71 12.46 -3.11
CA VAL A 110 11.28 13.73 -2.66
C VAL A 110 11.49 13.72 -1.15
N VAL A 111 12.40 14.57 -0.67
CA VAL A 111 12.55 14.88 0.75
C VAL A 111 12.03 16.29 0.97
N ARG A 112 11.04 16.46 1.85
CA ARG A 112 10.46 17.76 2.19
C ARG A 112 11.29 18.49 3.26
N GLU A 113 10.98 19.75 3.47
CA GLU A 113 11.72 20.59 4.41
C GLU A 113 11.46 20.25 5.88
N LYS A 114 10.25 19.79 6.20
CA LYS A 114 9.81 19.52 7.58
C LYS A 114 9.12 18.16 7.68
N PRO A 115 9.36 17.43 8.79
CA PRO A 115 8.73 16.14 9.01
C PRO A 115 7.28 16.27 9.46
N ILE A 116 6.51 15.23 9.16
CA ILE A 116 5.19 14.97 9.71
C ILE A 116 5.24 13.62 10.43
N LEU A 117 4.93 13.62 11.72
CA LEU A 117 4.69 12.40 12.49
C LEU A 117 3.19 12.16 12.59
N TRP A 118 2.76 10.96 12.31
CA TRP A 118 1.41 10.52 12.62
C TRP A 118 1.42 9.73 13.90
N VAL A 119 0.53 10.07 14.83
CA VAL A 119 0.43 9.46 16.15
C VAL A 119 -1.00 9.00 16.41
N LYS A 120 -1.17 8.03 17.31
CA LYS A 120 -2.50 7.54 17.67
C LYS A 120 -3.38 8.63 18.28
N PRO A 121 -4.73 8.44 18.27
CA PRO A 121 -5.67 9.42 18.82
C PRO A 121 -5.49 9.70 20.32
N ASP A 122 -4.92 8.75 21.07
CA ASP A 122 -4.63 8.86 22.51
C ASP A 122 -3.32 9.59 22.84
N PHE A 123 -2.73 10.28 21.83
CA PHE A 123 -1.54 11.11 22.05
C PHE A 123 -1.81 12.13 23.17
N PRO A 124 -0.90 12.26 24.17
CA PRO A 124 -1.14 13.11 25.34
C PRO A 124 -1.43 14.57 24.96
N LYS A 125 -2.59 15.08 25.39
CA LYS A 125 -3.03 16.46 25.08
C LYS A 125 -2.32 17.54 25.91
N ASP A 126 -1.61 17.15 26.96
CA ASP A 126 -0.91 18.04 27.90
C ASP A 126 0.61 17.88 27.88
N ALA A 127 1.12 17.02 27.00
CA ALA A 127 2.56 16.85 26.83
C ALA A 127 3.25 18.17 26.46
N LYS A 128 4.47 18.36 26.96
CA LYS A 128 5.20 19.64 26.82
C LYS A 128 6.29 19.55 25.75
N THR A 129 6.91 18.38 25.64
CA THR A 129 8.08 18.22 24.77
C THR A 129 8.02 16.92 23.96
N ILE A 130 8.63 16.98 22.80
CA ILE A 130 8.91 15.82 21.98
C ILE A 130 10.39 15.81 21.60
N LYS A 131 11.07 14.71 21.94
CA LYS A 131 12.44 14.46 21.49
C LYS A 131 12.42 13.52 20.30
N VAL A 132 13.11 13.91 19.23
CA VAL A 132 13.17 13.18 17.96
C VAL A 132 14.64 12.93 17.60
N ASP A 133 14.99 11.69 17.24
CA ASP A 133 16.24 11.33 16.57
C ASP A 133 15.87 10.34 15.44
N MET A 134 15.54 10.90 14.27
CA MET A 134 15.12 10.16 13.07
C MET A 134 16.10 10.40 11.94
N GLU A 135 16.49 9.34 11.25
CA GLU A 135 17.39 9.39 10.12
C GLU A 135 16.72 8.81 8.87
N ASN A 136 16.55 9.66 7.86
CA ASN A 136 16.20 9.21 6.50
C ASN A 136 17.47 8.91 5.70
N LYS A 137 17.30 8.18 4.60
CA LYS A 137 18.30 8.00 3.56
C LYS A 137 17.62 8.14 2.21
N PHE A 138 18.04 9.15 1.45
CA PHE A 138 17.62 9.28 0.07
C PHE A 138 18.54 8.46 -0.83
N LEU A 139 17.95 7.56 -1.62
CA LEU A 139 18.63 6.71 -2.58
C LEU A 139 18.31 7.22 -3.98
N GLU A 140 19.29 7.83 -4.62
CA GLU A 140 19.20 8.21 -6.02
C GLU A 140 19.26 6.94 -6.89
N ASN A 141 18.50 6.94 -8.00
CA ASN A 141 18.51 5.86 -8.98
C ASN A 141 18.34 4.46 -8.37
N TYR A 142 17.38 4.32 -7.45
CA TYR A 142 17.05 3.03 -6.86
C TYR A 142 16.48 2.10 -7.92
N GLU A 143 17.14 0.97 -8.13
CA GLU A 143 16.73 -0.07 -9.07
C GLU A 143 15.92 -1.15 -8.37
N CYS A 144 14.81 -1.54 -8.99
CA CYS A 144 14.00 -2.69 -8.58
C CYS A 144 13.69 -3.55 -9.82
N PHE A 145 13.27 -4.79 -9.62
CA PHE A 145 13.13 -5.76 -10.69
C PHE A 145 11.77 -6.45 -10.64
N ASN A 146 11.11 -6.58 -11.78
CA ASN A 146 10.01 -7.52 -11.93
C ASN A 146 10.58 -8.93 -12.13
N VAL A 147 9.99 -9.92 -11.46
CA VAL A 147 10.39 -11.31 -11.59
C VAL A 147 9.36 -12.04 -12.45
N ILE A 148 9.81 -12.62 -13.55
CA ILE A 148 8.93 -13.23 -14.55
C ILE A 148 9.30 -14.69 -14.75
N ALA A 149 8.29 -15.56 -14.64
CA ALA A 149 8.40 -16.98 -14.97
C ALA A 149 7.43 -17.32 -16.10
N LYS A 150 7.81 -18.31 -16.93
CA LYS A 150 6.98 -18.85 -18.02
C LYS A 150 6.81 -20.35 -17.85
N VAL A 151 5.61 -20.84 -18.07
CA VAL A 151 5.32 -22.26 -18.32
C VAL A 151 4.81 -22.37 -19.76
N GLU A 152 5.50 -23.16 -20.57
CA GLU A 152 5.15 -23.37 -21.97
C GLU A 152 3.90 -24.27 -22.10
N GLY A 153 2.91 -23.77 -22.85
CA GLY A 153 1.74 -24.49 -23.25
C GLY A 153 1.95 -25.36 -24.49
N ASN A 154 0.85 -25.87 -25.04
CA ASN A 154 0.83 -26.54 -26.35
C ASN A 154 0.76 -25.52 -27.49
N ARG A 155 0.18 -24.34 -27.20
CA ARG A 155 0.00 -23.24 -28.14
C ARG A 155 0.73 -21.98 -27.63
N HIS A 156 1.37 -21.26 -28.58
CA HIS A 156 2.20 -20.10 -28.31
C HIS A 156 1.68 -18.83 -29.01
N ASP A 157 0.50 -18.89 -29.60
CA ASP A 157 -0.13 -17.78 -30.32
C ASP A 157 -0.79 -16.78 -29.35
N SER A 158 -1.10 -17.21 -28.14
CA SER A 158 -1.61 -16.39 -27.06
C SER A 158 -1.22 -16.95 -25.69
N CYS A 159 -1.49 -16.20 -24.62
CA CYS A 159 -1.12 -16.58 -23.27
C CYS A 159 -2.12 -16.09 -22.22
N TYR A 160 -2.05 -16.69 -21.03
CA TYR A 160 -2.60 -16.16 -19.80
C TYR A 160 -1.50 -15.55 -18.94
N VAL A 161 -1.83 -14.50 -18.20
CA VAL A 161 -0.87 -13.82 -17.33
C VAL A 161 -1.43 -13.77 -15.92
N PHE A 162 -0.60 -14.14 -14.93
CA PHE A 162 -0.88 -14.02 -13.51
C PHE A 162 0.06 -12.99 -12.92
N THR A 163 -0.48 -12.03 -12.17
CA THR A 163 0.29 -10.96 -11.54
C THR A 163 0.01 -10.86 -10.06
N ALA A 164 1.03 -10.47 -9.32
CA ALA A 164 0.96 -10.05 -7.92
C ALA A 164 2.20 -9.19 -7.64
N HIS A 165 2.11 -8.22 -6.74
CA HIS A 165 3.33 -7.53 -6.31
C HIS A 165 4.01 -8.29 -5.17
N TYR A 166 5.35 -8.17 -5.09
CA TYR A 166 6.14 -8.82 -4.06
C TYR A 166 6.90 -7.85 -3.16
N ASP A 167 6.85 -6.56 -3.48
CA ASP A 167 7.28 -5.50 -2.59
C ASP A 167 6.20 -5.21 -1.54
N HIS A 168 6.60 -4.53 -0.48
CA HIS A 168 5.71 -3.96 0.53
C HIS A 168 6.42 -2.79 1.22
N LEU A 169 5.81 -2.24 2.25
CA LEU A 169 6.23 -1.01 2.94
C LEU A 169 7.62 -1.06 3.61
N GLY A 170 8.21 -2.23 3.74
CA GLY A 170 9.57 -2.40 4.22
C GLY A 170 9.73 -2.13 5.72
N LYS A 171 10.47 -1.07 6.12
CA LYS A 171 10.80 -0.86 7.54
C LYS A 171 10.91 0.60 7.95
N LEU A 172 10.61 0.86 9.22
CA LEU A 172 10.92 2.10 9.95
C LEU A 172 12.03 1.86 10.98
N GLY A 173 13.19 2.45 10.75
CA GLY A 173 14.37 2.22 11.57
C GLY A 173 14.89 0.79 11.44
N LYS A 174 15.61 0.34 12.48
CA LYS A 174 16.32 -0.95 12.44
C LYS A 174 15.47 -2.16 12.85
N LYS A 175 14.36 -1.95 13.52
CA LYS A 175 13.63 -3.01 14.23
C LYS A 175 12.16 -3.14 13.86
N THR A 176 11.56 -2.11 13.29
CA THR A 176 10.15 -2.12 12.93
C THR A 176 10.01 -2.50 11.47
N PHE A 177 9.27 -3.57 11.20
CA PHE A 177 9.00 -4.11 9.88
C PHE A 177 7.50 -4.08 9.60
N TYR A 178 7.15 -3.90 8.35
CA TYR A 178 5.82 -4.11 7.80
C TYR A 178 5.87 -5.41 7.00
N PRO A 179 5.33 -6.51 7.54
CA PRO A 179 5.57 -7.84 6.95
C PRO A 179 4.86 -8.08 5.62
N GLY A 180 3.65 -7.50 5.45
CA GLY A 180 2.89 -7.65 4.22
C GLY A 180 2.43 -9.08 3.95
N ALA A 181 1.91 -9.77 4.98
CA ALA A 181 1.50 -11.17 4.82
C ALA A 181 0.24 -11.30 3.96
N HIS A 182 -0.73 -10.40 4.17
CA HIS A 182 -1.91 -10.30 3.34
C HIS A 182 -1.62 -9.46 2.10
N ASP A 183 -0.97 -8.32 2.27
CA ASP A 183 -0.59 -7.34 1.27
C ASP A 183 0.95 -7.35 1.02
N ASN A 184 1.50 -8.04 -0.01
CA ASN A 184 0.80 -8.98 -0.87
C ASN A 184 1.59 -10.29 -0.99
N ALA A 185 2.13 -10.80 0.15
CA ALA A 185 2.72 -12.13 0.14
C ALA A 185 1.67 -13.21 -0.21
N SER A 186 0.39 -12.94 0.06
CA SER A 186 -0.72 -13.83 -0.29
C SER A 186 -0.86 -14.02 -1.79
N GLY A 187 -0.95 -12.95 -2.56
CA GLY A 187 -1.01 -13.00 -4.02
C GLY A 187 0.26 -13.56 -4.64
N THR A 188 1.43 -13.15 -4.12
CA THR A 188 2.73 -13.70 -4.55
C THR A 188 2.78 -15.23 -4.34
N ALA A 189 2.33 -15.74 -3.19
CA ALA A 189 2.26 -17.18 -2.94
C ALA A 189 1.28 -17.90 -3.88
N ALA A 190 0.17 -17.25 -4.22
CA ALA A 190 -0.80 -17.80 -5.16
C ALA A 190 -0.23 -17.94 -6.57
N ILE A 191 0.42 -16.91 -7.12
CA ILE A 191 1.02 -17.01 -8.47
C ILE A 191 2.12 -18.08 -8.52
N ILE A 192 2.90 -18.25 -7.45
CA ILE A 192 3.88 -19.35 -7.33
C ILE A 192 3.16 -20.72 -7.31
N THR A 193 2.02 -20.80 -6.63
CA THR A 193 1.22 -22.03 -6.59
C THR A 193 0.66 -22.39 -7.96
N PHE A 194 0.12 -21.42 -8.70
CA PHE A 194 -0.32 -21.60 -10.09
C PHE A 194 0.85 -22.02 -11.00
N ALA A 195 2.01 -21.38 -10.87
CA ALA A 195 3.20 -21.75 -11.65
C ALA A 195 3.60 -23.21 -11.38
N ALA A 196 3.63 -23.63 -10.12
CA ALA A 196 3.96 -25.00 -9.74
C ALA A 196 2.91 -26.02 -10.23
N HIS A 197 1.62 -25.64 -10.25
CA HIS A 197 0.54 -26.46 -10.79
C HIS A 197 0.69 -26.67 -12.29
N TYR A 198 0.86 -25.59 -13.07
CA TYR A 198 0.98 -25.67 -14.54
C TYR A 198 2.32 -26.26 -15.00
N ALA A 199 3.37 -26.14 -14.21
CA ALA A 199 4.62 -26.87 -14.48
C ALA A 199 4.46 -28.40 -14.44
N LYS A 200 3.49 -28.92 -13.67
CA LYS A 200 3.16 -30.34 -13.59
C LYS A 200 2.04 -30.75 -14.54
N ASN A 201 1.14 -29.82 -14.83
CA ASN A 201 -0.06 -30.04 -15.65
C ASN A 201 0.03 -29.10 -16.85
N LYS A 202 0.67 -29.58 -17.93
CA LYS A 202 0.95 -28.74 -19.11
C LYS A 202 -0.32 -28.06 -19.62
N PRO A 203 -0.36 -26.70 -19.68
CA PRO A 203 -1.53 -25.97 -20.11
C PRO A 203 -1.70 -25.98 -21.63
N GLU A 204 -2.86 -25.56 -22.12
CA GLU A 204 -3.10 -25.40 -23.58
C GLU A 204 -2.35 -24.19 -24.13
N PHE A 205 -2.35 -23.05 -23.43
CA PHE A 205 -1.65 -21.83 -23.83
C PHE A 205 -0.47 -21.55 -22.93
N ASP A 206 0.49 -20.74 -23.39
CA ASP A 206 1.57 -20.26 -22.55
C ASP A 206 1.04 -19.52 -21.33
N MET A 207 1.69 -19.75 -20.17
CA MET A 207 1.35 -19.09 -18.90
C MET A 207 2.53 -18.23 -18.45
N TYR A 208 2.27 -16.97 -18.13
CA TYR A 208 3.26 -16.06 -17.55
C TYR A 208 2.86 -15.73 -16.12
N PHE A 209 3.84 -15.72 -15.22
CA PHE A 209 3.70 -15.40 -13.82
C PHE A 209 4.65 -14.25 -13.52
N ILE A 210 4.09 -13.10 -13.15
CA ILE A 210 4.86 -11.88 -12.97
C ILE A 210 4.69 -11.39 -11.53
N ALA A 211 5.78 -11.42 -10.77
CA ALA A 211 5.84 -10.73 -9.49
C ALA A 211 6.36 -9.31 -9.73
N PHE A 212 5.50 -8.32 -9.57
CA PHE A 212 5.85 -6.91 -9.75
C PHE A 212 6.56 -6.35 -8.54
N SER A 213 7.45 -5.40 -8.76
CA SER A 213 8.07 -4.57 -7.74
C SER A 213 7.63 -3.13 -7.91
N GLY A 214 7.47 -2.42 -6.80
CA GLY A 214 7.11 -1.01 -6.81
C GLY A 214 5.62 -0.77 -7.07
N GLU A 215 4.76 -1.68 -6.68
CA GLU A 215 3.32 -1.47 -6.62
C GLU A 215 3.00 -0.41 -5.58
N ASP A 216 3.45 -0.59 -4.32
CA ASP A 216 3.41 0.39 -3.23
C ASP A 216 4.10 1.73 -3.59
N ALA A 217 4.78 1.77 -4.75
CA ALA A 217 5.43 2.93 -5.36
C ALA A 217 4.62 3.60 -6.46
N ASN A 218 3.32 3.49 -6.45
CA ASN A 218 2.43 3.91 -7.52
C ASN A 218 2.64 3.07 -8.80
N LEU A 219 2.53 1.77 -8.70
CA LEU A 219 2.48 0.79 -9.80
C LEU A 219 3.71 0.81 -10.73
N ARG A 220 4.90 1.16 -10.21
CA ARG A 220 6.12 1.39 -11.04
C ARG A 220 6.51 0.19 -11.89
N GLY A 221 6.37 -1.02 -11.34
CA GLY A 221 6.76 -2.25 -12.03
C GLY A 221 5.82 -2.59 -13.17
N SER A 222 4.52 -2.52 -12.94
CA SER A 222 3.49 -2.82 -13.95
C SER A 222 3.38 -1.72 -15.00
N ASP A 223 3.49 -0.43 -14.63
CA ASP A 223 3.58 0.69 -15.59
C ASP A 223 4.78 0.52 -16.52
N TRP A 224 5.96 0.19 -15.97
CA TRP A 224 7.15 -0.06 -16.78
C TRP A 224 6.96 -1.26 -17.72
N TYR A 225 6.34 -2.34 -17.21
CA TYR A 225 6.14 -3.56 -17.99
C TYR A 225 5.23 -3.33 -19.21
N VAL A 226 4.13 -2.58 -19.07
CA VAL A 226 3.22 -2.35 -20.21
C VAL A 226 3.83 -1.49 -21.31
N GLU A 227 4.87 -0.70 -21.00
CA GLU A 227 5.65 0.05 -21.97
C GLU A 227 6.82 -0.78 -22.58
N HIS A 228 7.26 -1.85 -21.88
CA HIS A 228 8.36 -2.73 -22.28
C HIS A 228 7.99 -4.21 -22.12
N PRO A 229 6.89 -4.66 -22.74
CA PRO A 229 6.37 -5.99 -22.51
C PRO A 229 7.24 -7.07 -23.15
N ILE A 230 7.48 -8.19 -22.42
CA ILE A 230 8.21 -9.35 -22.96
C ILE A 230 7.35 -10.22 -23.88
N VAL A 231 6.04 -10.09 -23.80
CA VAL A 231 5.07 -10.69 -24.72
C VAL A 231 4.13 -9.59 -25.20
N PRO A 232 3.78 -9.52 -26.49
CA PRO A 232 2.86 -8.53 -27.01
C PRO A 232 1.56 -8.51 -26.20
N LEU A 233 1.13 -7.33 -25.73
CA LEU A 233 -0.07 -7.21 -24.91
C LEU A 233 -1.32 -7.78 -25.64
N SER A 234 -1.37 -7.71 -26.97
CA SER A 234 -2.44 -8.27 -27.80
C SER A 234 -2.49 -9.80 -27.81
N GLN A 235 -1.45 -10.49 -27.32
CA GLN A 235 -1.42 -11.94 -27.16
C GLN A 235 -1.96 -12.40 -25.80
N ILE A 236 -2.17 -11.48 -24.88
CA ILE A 236 -2.73 -11.80 -23.56
C ILE A 236 -4.23 -12.02 -23.70
N LYS A 237 -4.65 -13.28 -23.59
CA LYS A 237 -6.08 -13.66 -23.59
C LYS A 237 -6.81 -13.11 -22.36
N PHE A 238 -6.16 -13.24 -21.20
CA PHE A 238 -6.69 -12.78 -19.93
C PHE A 238 -5.56 -12.61 -18.90
N LEU A 239 -5.67 -11.58 -18.06
CA LEU A 239 -4.76 -11.32 -16.96
C LEU A 239 -5.52 -11.45 -15.63
N PHE A 240 -4.92 -12.18 -14.69
CA PHE A 240 -5.40 -12.37 -13.33
C PHE A 240 -4.46 -11.66 -12.38
N ASN A 241 -4.88 -10.53 -11.81
CA ASN A 241 -4.14 -9.85 -10.77
C ASN A 241 -4.67 -10.31 -9.40
N LEU A 242 -3.77 -10.82 -8.57
CA LEU A 242 -4.08 -11.40 -7.27
C LEU A 242 -3.42 -10.56 -6.19
N ASP A 243 -4.25 -9.89 -5.40
CA ASP A 243 -3.77 -9.00 -4.37
C ASP A 243 -4.64 -9.11 -3.13
N MET A 244 -4.01 -9.28 -1.96
CA MET A 244 -4.71 -9.45 -0.68
C MET A 244 -5.76 -10.56 -0.69
N ILE A 245 -5.42 -11.77 -1.15
CA ILE A 245 -6.37 -12.87 -1.33
C ILE A 245 -6.39 -13.89 -0.18
N ALA A 246 -5.73 -13.62 0.95
CA ALA A 246 -5.62 -14.54 2.09
C ALA A 246 -6.74 -14.36 3.12
N ASP A 247 -7.95 -14.12 2.71
CA ASP A 247 -9.11 -14.03 3.62
C ASP A 247 -10.17 -15.08 3.25
N ASN A 248 -10.93 -15.53 4.27
CA ASN A 248 -12.10 -16.41 4.13
C ASN A 248 -13.38 -15.62 3.85
N ASN A 249 -13.33 -14.56 3.08
CA ASN A 249 -14.54 -13.86 2.70
C ASN A 249 -15.42 -14.82 1.85
N PRO A 250 -16.68 -15.03 2.23
CA PRO A 250 -17.59 -15.85 1.42
C PRO A 250 -17.91 -15.20 0.06
N LYS A 251 -17.64 -13.90 -0.10
CA LYS A 251 -17.74 -13.17 -1.37
C LYS A 251 -16.37 -12.85 -1.91
N GLN A 252 -16.17 -13.01 -3.20
CA GLN A 252 -14.94 -12.62 -3.88
C GLN A 252 -15.10 -11.21 -4.45
N TYR A 253 -14.38 -10.25 -3.91
CA TYR A 253 -14.23 -8.92 -4.52
C TYR A 253 -13.52 -9.05 -5.87
N CYS A 254 -14.04 -8.43 -6.91
CA CYS A 254 -13.45 -8.46 -8.23
C CYS A 254 -13.73 -7.19 -9.03
N GLU A 255 -12.73 -6.77 -9.81
CA GLU A 255 -12.85 -5.72 -10.82
C GLU A 255 -12.55 -6.28 -12.20
N PHE A 256 -13.30 -5.83 -13.20
CA PHE A 256 -13.12 -6.22 -14.61
C PHE A 256 -13.18 -4.96 -15.48
N ASN A 257 -12.31 -4.87 -16.47
CA ASN A 257 -12.45 -3.83 -17.47
C ASN A 257 -13.49 -4.20 -18.53
N ASP A 258 -13.89 -3.23 -19.36
CA ASP A 258 -14.95 -3.40 -20.34
C ASP A 258 -14.70 -4.54 -21.35
N VAL A 259 -13.44 -4.74 -21.74
CA VAL A 259 -13.06 -5.82 -22.68
C VAL A 259 -13.04 -7.20 -22.03
N ALA A 260 -13.15 -7.30 -20.71
CA ALA A 260 -13.19 -8.55 -19.95
C ALA A 260 -14.62 -9.00 -19.58
N MET A 261 -15.68 -8.31 -20.03
CA MET A 261 -17.05 -8.60 -19.60
C MET A 261 -17.59 -9.97 -20.05
N GLU A 262 -17.11 -10.51 -21.16
CA GLU A 262 -17.40 -11.91 -21.54
C GLU A 262 -16.78 -12.88 -20.52
N GLY A 263 -15.56 -12.58 -20.07
CA GLY A 263 -14.90 -13.32 -18.99
C GLY A 263 -15.67 -13.24 -17.68
N TYR A 264 -16.15 -12.06 -17.31
CA TYR A 264 -16.98 -11.90 -16.10
C TYR A 264 -18.23 -12.78 -16.16
N ALA A 265 -18.97 -12.77 -17.27
CA ALA A 265 -20.15 -13.62 -17.43
C ALA A 265 -19.82 -15.12 -17.31
N LEU A 266 -18.64 -15.53 -17.77
CA LEU A 266 -18.17 -16.91 -17.60
C LEU A 266 -17.83 -17.21 -16.13
N PHE A 267 -17.19 -16.28 -15.41
CA PHE A 267 -16.93 -16.44 -13.97
C PHE A 267 -18.22 -16.57 -13.17
N GLU A 268 -19.24 -15.74 -13.43
CA GLU A 268 -20.55 -15.85 -12.79
C GLU A 268 -21.21 -17.21 -13.06
N LYS A 269 -21.15 -17.68 -14.30
CA LYS A 269 -21.68 -19.00 -14.67
C LYS A 269 -20.96 -20.11 -13.93
N ILE A 270 -19.64 -20.09 -13.89
CA ILE A 270 -18.84 -21.10 -13.16
C ILE A 270 -19.19 -21.08 -11.67
N ASN A 271 -19.27 -19.88 -11.06
CA ASN A 271 -19.61 -19.75 -9.66
C ASN A 271 -21.02 -20.28 -9.35
N ALA A 272 -22.00 -19.97 -10.21
CA ALA A 272 -23.37 -20.50 -10.08
C ALA A 272 -23.42 -22.03 -10.19
N GLU A 273 -22.59 -22.66 -11.04
CA GLU A 273 -22.53 -24.10 -11.23
C GLU A 273 -21.79 -24.82 -10.07
N LYS A 274 -20.77 -24.19 -9.50
CA LYS A 274 -19.82 -24.83 -8.57
C LYS A 274 -19.95 -24.38 -7.12
N GLY A 275 -20.47 -23.17 -6.88
CA GLY A 275 -20.62 -22.62 -5.54
C GLY A 275 -19.31 -22.37 -4.83
N TYR A 276 -18.30 -21.87 -5.55
CA TYR A 276 -17.00 -21.53 -4.95
C TYR A 276 -17.10 -20.38 -3.98
N PHE A 277 -17.95 -19.39 -4.28
CA PHE A 277 -18.24 -18.21 -3.46
C PHE A 277 -19.76 -18.01 -3.36
N GLU A 278 -20.21 -17.36 -2.29
CA GLU A 278 -21.61 -16.92 -2.17
C GLU A 278 -21.98 -15.94 -3.28
N ALA A 279 -21.03 -15.05 -3.65
CA ALA A 279 -21.17 -14.11 -4.75
C ALA A 279 -19.78 -13.69 -5.28
N LEU A 280 -19.76 -13.29 -6.56
CA LEU A 280 -18.70 -12.43 -7.08
C LEU A 280 -19.15 -10.98 -6.87
N ASP A 281 -18.49 -10.26 -5.98
CA ASP A 281 -18.79 -8.88 -5.63
C ASP A 281 -18.04 -7.95 -6.59
N ARG A 282 -18.69 -7.61 -7.70
CA ARG A 282 -18.09 -6.82 -8.77
C ARG A 282 -18.14 -5.34 -8.46
N HIS A 283 -16.97 -4.72 -8.50
CA HIS A 283 -16.74 -3.29 -8.33
C HIS A 283 -16.31 -2.63 -9.64
N ASP A 284 -16.39 -1.31 -9.68
CA ASP A 284 -15.86 -0.53 -10.79
C ASP A 284 -14.33 -0.62 -10.78
N LEU A 285 -13.75 -0.57 -11.98
CA LEU A 285 -12.30 -0.63 -12.16
C LEU A 285 -11.62 0.61 -11.55
N ASP A 286 -10.62 0.41 -10.69
CA ASP A 286 -9.90 1.50 -10.02
C ASP A 286 -8.37 1.37 -10.19
N GLU A 287 -7.65 2.48 -9.99
CA GLU A 287 -6.19 2.58 -10.06
C GLU A 287 -5.55 2.15 -8.73
N ASN A 288 -5.88 0.96 -8.26
CA ASN A 288 -5.54 0.49 -6.92
C ASN A 288 -4.56 -0.70 -6.89
N SER A 289 -4.24 -1.33 -8.04
CA SER A 289 -3.25 -2.41 -8.13
C SER A 289 -2.73 -2.61 -9.56
N ASP A 290 -1.82 -3.58 -9.76
CA ASP A 290 -1.05 -3.83 -10.98
C ASP A 290 -1.87 -4.21 -12.23
N HIS A 291 -3.16 -4.50 -12.10
CA HIS A 291 -4.06 -4.71 -13.24
C HIS A 291 -4.34 -3.42 -14.01
N TRP A 292 -4.29 -2.26 -13.33
CA TRP A 292 -4.67 -0.97 -13.91
C TRP A 292 -3.86 -0.56 -15.15
N PRO A 293 -2.50 -0.64 -15.18
CA PRO A 293 -1.73 -0.32 -16.38
C PRO A 293 -2.11 -1.17 -17.59
N PHE A 294 -2.42 -2.45 -17.38
CA PHE A 294 -2.88 -3.34 -18.45
C PHE A 294 -4.30 -3.01 -18.93
N ALA A 295 -5.19 -2.70 -18.00
CA ALA A 295 -6.55 -2.30 -18.30
C ALA A 295 -6.57 -1.04 -19.20
N LYS A 296 -5.72 -0.05 -18.92
CA LYS A 296 -5.52 1.15 -19.77
C LYS A 296 -5.06 0.81 -21.19
N LYS A 297 -4.41 -0.34 -21.40
CA LYS A 297 -3.98 -0.84 -22.72
C LYS A 297 -5.00 -1.79 -23.36
N ASN A 298 -6.22 -1.88 -22.82
CA ASN A 298 -7.29 -2.77 -23.27
C ASN A 298 -6.90 -4.27 -23.24
N VAL A 299 -6.05 -4.68 -22.31
CA VAL A 299 -5.86 -6.10 -21.99
C VAL A 299 -7.06 -6.57 -21.16
N PRO A 300 -7.70 -7.72 -21.47
CA PRO A 300 -8.74 -8.26 -20.59
C PRO A 300 -8.16 -8.61 -19.22
N VAL A 301 -8.67 -7.97 -18.15
CA VAL A 301 -8.18 -8.16 -16.79
C VAL A 301 -9.28 -8.53 -15.81
N VAL A 302 -8.91 -9.34 -14.82
CA VAL A 302 -9.62 -9.43 -13.54
C VAL A 302 -8.64 -9.12 -12.41
N PHE A 303 -9.10 -8.32 -11.48
CA PHE A 303 -8.46 -8.09 -10.20
C PHE A 303 -9.26 -8.80 -9.12
N PHE A 304 -8.63 -9.71 -8.40
CA PHE A 304 -9.19 -10.38 -7.23
C PHE A 304 -8.51 -9.87 -5.96
N MET A 305 -9.34 -9.40 -5.03
CA MET A 305 -8.93 -8.91 -3.72
C MET A 305 -9.93 -9.33 -2.66
N ASN A 306 -9.51 -9.40 -1.42
CA ASN A 306 -10.39 -9.56 -0.26
C ASN A 306 -10.20 -8.36 0.68
N GLU A 307 -11.06 -7.36 0.52
CA GLU A 307 -10.98 -6.07 1.22
C GLU A 307 -11.75 -6.07 2.55
N HIS A 308 -12.51 -7.11 2.82
CA HIS A 308 -13.45 -7.16 3.93
C HIS A 308 -13.02 -8.12 5.04
N GLY A 309 -13.43 -7.80 6.26
CA GLY A 309 -13.22 -8.64 7.43
C GLY A 309 -12.03 -8.22 8.28
N ASP A 310 -11.63 -9.14 9.18
CA ASP A 310 -10.55 -8.88 10.15
C ASP A 310 -9.16 -8.76 9.48
N ALA A 311 -8.99 -9.27 8.26
CA ALA A 311 -7.73 -9.20 7.53
C ALA A 311 -7.40 -7.76 7.10
N TYR A 312 -8.37 -7.00 6.60
CA TYR A 312 -8.19 -5.60 6.20
C TYR A 312 -7.86 -4.66 7.37
N LYS A 313 -8.23 -5.05 8.58
CA LYS A 313 -7.87 -4.32 9.82
C LYS A 313 -6.36 -4.10 9.95
N TYR A 314 -5.55 -5.01 9.44
CA TYR A 314 -4.08 -4.96 9.55
C TYR A 314 -3.39 -4.39 8.30
N TYR A 315 -4.18 -3.99 7.28
CA TYR A 315 -3.67 -3.39 6.06
C TYR A 315 -2.74 -2.22 6.36
N HIS A 316 -1.54 -2.24 5.78
CA HIS A 316 -0.50 -1.24 5.93
C HIS A 316 -0.03 -1.01 7.39
N THR A 317 -0.09 -2.05 8.23
CA THR A 317 0.37 -1.99 9.61
C THR A 317 1.48 -3.02 9.89
N VAL A 318 2.15 -2.84 11.02
CA VAL A 318 3.13 -3.83 11.53
C VAL A 318 2.48 -5.16 11.95
N HIS A 319 1.15 -5.22 11.95
CA HIS A 319 0.35 -6.37 12.34
C HIS A 319 -0.12 -7.20 11.14
N ASP A 320 0.19 -6.80 9.92
CA ASP A 320 -0.02 -7.63 8.73
C ASP A 320 0.99 -8.78 8.71
N THR A 321 0.76 -9.74 9.59
CA THR A 321 1.63 -10.89 9.82
C THR A 321 0.90 -12.19 9.51
N TYR A 322 1.64 -13.20 9.15
CA TYR A 322 1.11 -14.55 8.93
C TYR A 322 0.22 -15.06 10.09
N GLN A 323 0.57 -14.74 11.34
CA GLN A 323 -0.19 -15.16 12.52
C GLN A 323 -1.57 -14.52 12.62
N ASN A 324 -1.74 -13.34 12.06
CA ASN A 324 -3.01 -12.60 12.07
C ASN A 324 -3.91 -12.96 10.86
N HIS A 325 -3.36 -13.65 9.86
CA HIS A 325 -4.06 -14.10 8.66
C HIS A 325 -4.05 -15.64 8.61
N ILE A 326 -4.77 -16.28 9.54
CA ILE A 326 -4.76 -17.74 9.70
C ILE A 326 -5.50 -18.45 8.58
N SER A 327 -6.33 -17.74 7.84
CA SER A 327 -7.04 -18.31 6.72
C SER A 327 -6.23 -18.22 5.43
N THR A 328 -5.72 -19.34 5.02
CA THR A 328 -4.99 -19.53 3.77
C THR A 328 -5.80 -20.32 2.75
N ASN A 329 -7.11 -20.17 2.77
CA ASN A 329 -7.96 -20.92 1.85
C ASN A 329 -8.02 -20.24 0.47
N TYR A 330 -6.96 -20.39 -0.31
CA TYR A 330 -6.94 -19.99 -1.72
C TYR A 330 -7.72 -20.92 -2.63
N GLU A 331 -8.24 -22.04 -2.11
CA GLU A 331 -8.79 -23.10 -2.92
C GLU A 331 -9.96 -22.64 -3.78
N PRO A 332 -10.94 -21.85 -3.30
CA PRO A 332 -12.00 -21.32 -4.14
C PRO A 332 -11.49 -20.44 -5.28
N SER A 333 -10.58 -19.48 -4.99
CA SER A 333 -10.00 -18.60 -5.99
C SER A 333 -9.17 -19.38 -7.02
N PHE A 334 -8.39 -20.37 -6.55
CA PHE A 334 -7.64 -21.26 -7.43
C PHE A 334 -8.57 -22.03 -8.37
N LYS A 335 -9.60 -22.66 -7.84
CA LYS A 335 -10.53 -23.51 -8.61
C LYS A 335 -11.33 -22.72 -9.62
N ILE A 336 -11.84 -21.56 -9.26
CA ILE A 336 -12.64 -20.76 -10.20
C ILE A 336 -11.79 -20.26 -11.37
N ILE A 337 -10.53 -19.86 -11.12
CA ILE A 337 -9.61 -19.45 -12.18
C ILE A 337 -9.21 -20.66 -13.05
N GLU A 338 -8.93 -21.80 -12.46
CA GLU A 338 -8.61 -23.03 -13.20
C GLU A 338 -9.77 -23.45 -14.11
N ASP A 339 -11.01 -23.44 -13.60
CA ASP A 339 -12.20 -23.77 -14.38
C ASP A 339 -12.49 -22.73 -15.46
N PHE A 340 -12.20 -21.44 -15.20
CA PHE A 340 -12.26 -20.38 -16.19
C PHE A 340 -11.32 -20.66 -17.37
N ILE A 341 -10.04 -20.89 -17.09
CA ILE A 341 -9.01 -21.14 -18.12
C ILE A 341 -9.35 -22.36 -19.01
N LYS A 342 -9.99 -23.38 -18.44
CA LYS A 342 -10.43 -24.57 -19.19
C LYS A 342 -11.59 -24.27 -20.16
N ARG A 343 -12.35 -23.19 -19.96
CA ARG A 343 -13.60 -22.91 -20.70
C ARG A 343 -13.52 -21.66 -21.56
N TYR A 344 -12.58 -20.73 -21.27
CA TYR A 344 -12.37 -19.47 -21.99
C TYR A 344 -11.36 -19.67 -23.14
#